data_258cd0a28e7acc79a36e0da73faacff0
#
_entry.id   258cd0a28e7acc79a36e0da73faacff0
#
_cell.length_a   1.000
_cell.length_b   1.000
_cell.length_c   1.000
_cell.angle_alpha   90.00
_cell.angle_beta   90.00
_cell.angle_gamma   90.00
#
_symmetry.space_group_name_H-M   'P 1'
#
loop_
_entity.id
_entity.type
_entity.pdbx_description
1 polymer ?
#
loop_
_entity_poly.entity_id
_entity_poly.type
_entity_poly.pdbx_seq_one_letter_code
_entity_poly.pdbx_strand_id
1 'polypeptide(L)'
;KNHGERLQVQGVDGKVSRINQKLVLVDYGKLEKDLLLQLPEILRSIQEKQTEIDLPLLWEELLPEAGNKLELADICNCYFGSAERYELSAMARTLIEDSLLFQRQGQQFVVRSREEVDELEELRRQRAEKAARRERQKAWLKQVFSEAKAHMAEVPDEMEILLRHSHEYLFNGFNSDTINILNETFPKRQARHTALDLLKNFQRVPADADEFLLVNGIHAGFSAEVIAKAEEIVALDQSLATWQQGLDLSDEFIF
;
A
#
# COMPACT_ATOMS: atom_id res chain seq x y z
N LYS A 1 22.07 19.54 29.47
CA LYS A 1 22.96 20.58 28.89
C LYS A 1 22.26 21.14 27.65
N ASN A 2 21.88 22.41 27.73
CA ASN A 2 21.32 23.10 26.57
C ASN A 2 22.44 23.33 25.54
N HIS A 3 22.36 22.65 24.42
CA HIS A 3 23.15 22.93 23.23
C HIS A 3 22.26 23.66 22.22
N GLY A 4 22.10 24.97 22.39
CA GLY A 4 21.25 25.78 21.52
C GLY A 4 19.76 25.34 21.59
N GLU A 5 19.12 25.17 20.47
CA GLU A 5 17.69 24.81 20.35
C GLU A 5 17.40 23.30 20.54
N ARG A 6 18.37 22.48 20.98
CA ARG A 6 18.20 21.02 21.13
C ARG A 6 18.31 20.56 22.56
N LEU A 7 17.31 19.80 22.99
CA LEU A 7 17.27 19.15 24.29
C LEU A 7 17.72 17.68 24.16
N GLN A 8 18.52 17.23 25.11
CA GLN A 8 18.82 15.82 25.27
C GLN A 8 17.75 15.21 26.19
N VAL A 9 17.01 14.25 25.66
CA VAL A 9 15.94 13.55 26.39
C VAL A 9 16.27 12.07 26.51
N GLN A 10 15.86 11.49 27.64
CA GLN A 10 15.97 10.06 27.87
C GLN A 10 14.55 9.48 27.95
N GLY A 11 14.26 8.50 27.10
CA GLY A 11 13.01 7.77 27.14
C GLY A 11 12.91 6.83 28.35
N VAL A 12 11.72 6.32 28.57
CA VAL A 12 11.46 5.33 29.63
C VAL A 12 12.28 4.03 29.43
N ASP A 13 12.58 3.73 28.16
CA ASP A 13 13.44 2.61 27.74
C ASP A 13 14.95 2.85 27.95
N GLY A 14 15.31 4.00 28.56
CA GLY A 14 16.68 4.42 28.80
C GLY A 14 17.41 4.98 27.57
N LYS A 15 16.79 4.96 26.39
CA LYS A 15 17.41 5.49 25.18
C LYS A 15 17.50 7.00 25.24
N VAL A 16 18.66 7.51 24.86
CA VAL A 16 18.94 8.94 24.83
C VAL A 16 18.80 9.45 23.40
N SER A 17 17.96 10.46 23.21
CA SER A 17 17.76 11.12 21.93
C SER A 17 17.91 12.65 22.06
N ARG A 18 18.12 13.32 20.93
CA ARG A 18 18.14 14.79 20.87
C ARG A 18 16.93 15.27 20.12
N ILE A 19 16.11 16.08 20.77
CA ILE A 19 14.93 16.70 20.19
C ILE A 19 15.09 18.22 20.11
N ASN A 20 14.40 18.86 19.17
CA ASN A 20 14.32 20.31 19.15
C ASN A 20 13.40 20.78 20.28
N GLN A 21 13.81 21.82 21.01
CA GLN A 21 13.02 22.41 22.10
C GLN A 21 11.61 22.86 21.62
N LYS A 22 11.48 23.28 20.37
CA LYS A 22 10.20 23.65 19.73
C LYS A 22 9.21 22.49 19.61
N LEU A 23 9.67 21.24 19.82
CA LEU A 23 8.79 20.08 19.80
C LEU A 23 8.18 19.74 21.17
N VAL A 24 8.67 20.37 22.23
CA VAL A 24 8.15 20.19 23.59
C VAL A 24 6.89 21.04 23.73
N LEU A 25 5.75 20.39 23.95
CA LEU A 25 4.47 21.06 24.14
C LEU A 25 4.18 21.37 25.61
N VAL A 26 4.56 20.47 26.50
CA VAL A 26 4.34 20.61 27.95
C VAL A 26 5.64 20.31 28.68
N ASP A 27 6.03 21.22 29.57
CA ASP A 27 7.20 21.05 30.45
C ASP A 27 6.73 20.99 31.90
N TYR A 28 7.05 19.91 32.57
CA TYR A 28 6.74 19.70 33.99
C TYR A 28 7.75 20.38 34.92
N GLY A 29 8.79 20.98 34.36
CA GLY A 29 9.87 21.61 35.13
C GLY A 29 10.79 20.60 35.80
N LYS A 30 11.48 21.03 36.86
CA LYS A 30 12.31 20.15 37.67
C LYS A 30 11.42 19.37 38.61
N LEU A 31 11.36 18.07 38.42
CA LEU A 31 10.67 17.16 39.30
C LEU A 31 11.66 16.59 40.32
N GLU A 32 11.22 16.28 41.54
CA GLU A 32 12.08 15.73 42.62
C GLU A 32 12.58 14.31 42.28
N LYS A 33 13.54 13.83 43.09
CA LYS A 33 14.37 12.63 42.75
C LYS A 33 13.61 11.32 42.50
N ASP A 34 12.31 11.24 42.83
CA ASP A 34 11.50 10.01 42.70
C ASP A 34 10.57 9.98 41.51
N LEU A 35 10.84 10.79 40.47
CA LEU A 35 10.02 10.90 39.28
C LEU A 35 9.70 9.56 38.59
N LEU A 36 10.68 8.66 38.53
CA LEU A 36 10.46 7.36 37.89
C LEU A 36 9.41 6.51 38.60
N LEU A 37 9.26 6.70 39.93
CA LEU A 37 8.24 6.03 40.72
C LEU A 37 6.85 6.68 40.53
N GLN A 38 6.80 7.98 40.24
CA GLN A 38 5.57 8.74 40.06
C GLN A 38 5.07 8.71 38.58
N LEU A 39 5.94 8.37 37.65
CA LEU A 39 5.63 8.38 36.22
C LEU A 39 4.40 7.53 35.85
N PRO A 40 4.20 6.30 36.36
CA PRO A 40 2.98 5.53 36.07
C PRO A 40 1.71 6.22 36.51
N GLU A 41 1.73 6.89 37.68
CA GLU A 41 0.58 7.62 38.22
C GLU A 41 0.29 8.88 37.39
N ILE A 42 1.32 9.61 37.02
CA ILE A 42 1.22 10.77 36.12
C ILE A 42 0.60 10.33 34.75
N LEU A 43 1.08 9.25 34.18
CA LEU A 43 0.58 8.73 32.90
C LEU A 43 -0.88 8.28 33.02
N ARG A 44 -1.26 7.67 34.14
CA ARG A 44 -2.65 7.28 34.41
C ARG A 44 -3.56 8.51 34.52
N SER A 45 -3.15 9.52 35.28
CA SER A 45 -3.92 10.76 35.42
C SER A 45 -4.11 11.48 34.08
N ILE A 46 -3.08 11.50 33.23
CA ILE A 46 -3.18 12.03 31.87
C ILE A 46 -4.19 11.21 31.04
N GLN A 47 -4.14 9.88 31.13
CA GLN A 47 -5.03 9.02 30.38
C GLN A 47 -6.49 9.15 30.85
N GLU A 48 -6.73 9.28 32.13
CA GLU A 48 -8.05 9.56 32.68
C GLU A 48 -8.59 10.87 32.11
N LYS A 49 -7.77 11.93 32.10
CA LYS A 49 -8.16 13.22 31.50
C LYS A 49 -8.38 13.14 29.97
N GLN A 50 -7.64 12.31 29.25
CA GLN A 50 -7.87 12.10 27.82
C GLN A 50 -9.27 11.51 27.54
N THR A 51 -9.77 10.64 28.42
CA THR A 51 -11.11 10.04 28.25
C THR A 51 -12.25 11.03 28.48
N GLU A 52 -11.98 12.15 29.14
CA GLU A 52 -12.95 13.22 29.37
C GLU A 52 -13.12 14.14 28.13
N ILE A 53 -12.15 14.10 27.17
CA ILE A 53 -12.13 15.02 26.04
C ILE A 53 -13.04 14.52 24.92
N ASP A 54 -14.11 15.26 24.65
CA ASP A 54 -14.92 15.14 23.43
C ASP A 54 -14.35 16.09 22.36
N LEU A 55 -13.45 15.53 21.54
CA LEU A 55 -12.73 16.33 20.54
C LEU A 55 -13.65 16.89 19.43
N PRO A 56 -14.65 16.15 18.92
CA PRO A 56 -15.64 16.71 18.01
C PRO A 56 -16.38 17.91 18.56
N LEU A 57 -16.83 17.85 19.82
CA LEU A 57 -17.51 18.95 20.47
C LEU A 57 -16.60 20.18 20.59
N LEU A 58 -15.36 19.98 21.05
CA LEU A 58 -14.36 21.05 21.13
C LEU A 58 -14.10 21.69 19.76
N TRP A 59 -14.00 20.88 18.71
CA TRP A 59 -13.80 21.38 17.35
C TRP A 59 -14.98 22.22 16.87
N GLU A 60 -16.23 21.80 17.15
CA GLU A 60 -17.42 22.58 16.80
C GLU A 60 -17.45 23.93 17.51
N GLU A 61 -17.06 24.00 18.78
CA GLU A 61 -16.95 25.24 19.53
C GLU A 61 -15.88 26.19 18.98
N LEU A 62 -14.76 25.62 18.48
CA LEU A 62 -13.63 26.37 17.92
C LEU A 62 -13.72 26.63 16.42
N LEU A 63 -14.78 26.16 15.73
CA LEU A 63 -14.98 26.44 14.30
C LEU A 63 -14.94 27.93 13.91
N PRO A 64 -15.44 28.87 14.72
CA PRO A 64 -15.28 30.30 14.40
C PRO A 64 -13.83 30.77 14.30
N GLU A 65 -12.90 30.02 14.91
CA GLU A 65 -11.45 30.26 14.86
C GLU A 65 -10.74 29.47 13.78
N ALA A 66 -11.49 28.84 12.85
CA ALA A 66 -10.90 28.02 11.79
C ALA A 66 -9.86 28.81 10.98
N GLY A 67 -8.70 28.19 10.74
CA GLY A 67 -7.55 28.80 10.10
C GLY A 67 -6.64 29.61 11.03
N ASN A 68 -7.07 29.96 12.23
CA ASN A 68 -6.27 30.66 13.22
C ASN A 68 -5.34 29.71 13.97
N LYS A 69 -4.20 30.24 14.41
CA LYS A 69 -3.24 29.53 15.25
C LYS A 69 -3.58 29.75 16.71
N LEU A 70 -3.90 28.68 17.40
CA LEU A 70 -4.23 28.70 18.83
C LEU A 70 -3.09 28.08 19.64
N GLU A 71 -2.83 28.66 20.79
CA GLU A 71 -1.93 28.05 21.76
C GLU A 71 -2.62 26.86 22.46
N LEU A 72 -1.86 25.86 22.84
CA LEU A 72 -2.38 24.70 23.55
C LEU A 72 -3.12 25.10 24.85
N ALA A 73 -2.60 26.10 25.55
CA ALA A 73 -3.19 26.61 26.78
C ALA A 73 -4.58 27.25 26.55
N ASP A 74 -4.77 27.95 25.44
CA ASP A 74 -6.06 28.58 25.10
C ASP A 74 -7.11 27.52 24.78
N ILE A 75 -6.74 26.48 24.01
CA ILE A 75 -7.62 25.35 23.71
C ILE A 75 -7.99 24.60 25.01
N CYS A 76 -7.00 24.37 25.88
CA CYS A 76 -7.22 23.70 27.16
C CYS A 76 -8.14 24.50 28.08
N ASN A 77 -7.93 25.80 28.17
CA ASN A 77 -8.80 26.71 28.95
C ASN A 77 -10.24 26.75 28.39
N CYS A 78 -10.41 26.73 27.08
CA CYS A 78 -11.72 26.68 26.45
C CYS A 78 -12.50 25.43 26.90
N TYR A 79 -11.84 24.26 26.93
CA TYR A 79 -12.49 23.00 27.24
C TYR A 79 -12.64 22.71 28.73
N PHE A 80 -11.56 22.83 29.51
CA PHE A 80 -11.54 22.49 30.95
C PHE A 80 -11.80 23.68 31.88
N GLY A 81 -11.73 24.91 31.37
CA GLY A 81 -11.73 26.11 32.18
C GLY A 81 -10.41 26.36 32.92
N SER A 82 -9.39 25.52 32.69
CA SER A 82 -8.05 25.62 33.27
C SER A 82 -7.02 25.04 32.31
N ALA A 83 -5.74 25.35 32.54
CA ALA A 83 -4.62 24.82 31.77
C ALA A 83 -3.58 24.20 32.71
N GLU A 84 -4.04 23.25 33.53
CA GLU A 84 -3.15 22.52 34.42
C GLU A 84 -2.30 21.53 33.63
N ARG A 85 -1.16 21.07 34.21
CA ARG A 85 -0.17 20.24 33.50
C ARG A 85 -0.73 18.92 32.96
N TYR A 86 -1.63 18.27 33.72
CA TYR A 86 -2.28 17.02 33.28
C TYR A 86 -3.26 17.26 32.15
N GLU A 87 -4.04 18.33 32.24
CA GLU A 87 -5.00 18.76 31.22
C GLU A 87 -4.29 19.15 29.93
N LEU A 88 -3.23 19.96 30.03
CA LEU A 88 -2.39 20.33 28.89
C LEU A 88 -1.80 19.08 28.20
N SER A 89 -1.32 18.12 29.00
CA SER A 89 -0.74 16.90 28.47
C SER A 89 -1.78 15.99 27.82
N ALA A 90 -2.96 15.88 28.40
CA ALA A 90 -4.10 15.14 27.86
C ALA A 90 -4.56 15.77 26.55
N MET A 91 -4.80 17.07 26.55
CA MET A 91 -5.21 17.83 25.37
C MET A 91 -4.17 17.73 24.25
N ALA A 92 -2.89 17.94 24.54
CA ALA A 92 -1.82 17.82 23.55
C ALA A 92 -1.78 16.44 22.88
N ARG A 93 -1.94 15.35 23.65
CA ARG A 93 -1.98 13.99 23.12
C ARG A 93 -3.20 13.79 22.22
N THR A 94 -4.38 14.14 22.70
CA THR A 94 -5.62 14.01 21.94
C THR A 94 -5.57 14.76 20.62
N LEU A 95 -5.09 16.01 20.61
CA LEU A 95 -4.94 16.81 19.39
C LEU A 95 -3.92 16.25 18.40
N ILE A 96 -2.85 15.59 18.89
CA ILE A 96 -1.83 14.97 18.04
C ILE A 96 -2.33 13.63 17.46
N GLU A 97 -3.02 12.83 18.28
CA GLU A 97 -3.52 11.52 17.90
C GLU A 97 -4.62 11.62 16.83
N ASP A 98 -5.53 12.59 16.97
CA ASP A 98 -6.60 12.79 16.00
C ASP A 98 -6.08 13.21 14.63
N SER A 99 -5.24 14.21 14.54
CA SER A 99 -4.68 14.79 13.30
C SER A 99 -5.70 15.10 12.18
N LEU A 100 -7.01 15.01 12.43
CA LEU A 100 -8.09 15.26 11.48
C LEU A 100 -8.68 16.66 11.67
N LEU A 101 -9.15 16.95 12.88
CA LEU A 101 -9.85 18.18 13.23
C LEU A 101 -8.90 19.34 13.48
N PHE A 102 -7.70 19.03 13.97
CA PHE A 102 -6.65 20.00 14.27
C PHE A 102 -5.35 19.70 13.54
N GLN A 103 -4.69 20.75 13.08
CA GLN A 103 -3.35 20.64 12.48
C GLN A 103 -2.30 21.24 13.41
N ARG A 104 -1.32 20.45 13.80
CA ARG A 104 -0.18 20.95 14.58
C ARG A 104 0.78 21.78 13.72
N GLN A 105 1.09 22.99 14.15
CA GLN A 105 2.11 23.87 13.56
C GLN A 105 3.12 24.30 14.63
N GLY A 106 4.16 23.50 14.85
CA GLY A 106 5.15 23.74 15.90
C GLY A 106 4.60 23.47 17.28
N GLN A 107 4.43 24.52 18.09
CA GLN A 107 3.79 24.49 19.43
C GLN A 107 2.32 24.88 19.40
N GLN A 108 1.84 25.39 18.27
CA GLN A 108 0.47 25.84 18.07
C GLN A 108 -0.36 24.81 17.31
N PHE A 109 -1.68 24.95 17.39
CA PHE A 109 -2.64 24.15 16.65
C PHE A 109 -3.54 25.07 15.82
N VAL A 110 -3.87 24.61 14.62
CA VAL A 110 -4.80 25.28 13.71
C VAL A 110 -6.07 24.45 13.67
N VAL A 111 -7.19 25.07 13.91
CA VAL A 111 -8.53 24.46 13.76
C VAL A 111 -8.82 24.36 12.27
N ARG A 112 -9.15 23.18 11.78
CA ARG A 112 -9.55 23.00 10.38
C ARG A 112 -11.00 23.38 10.16
N SER A 113 -11.28 23.92 8.97
CA SER A 113 -12.64 24.18 8.54
C SER A 113 -13.40 22.86 8.27
N ARG A 114 -14.73 22.94 8.13
CA ARG A 114 -15.55 21.77 7.78
C ARG A 114 -15.15 21.20 6.42
N GLU A 115 -14.91 22.08 5.46
CA GLU A 115 -14.50 21.69 4.09
C GLU A 115 -13.18 20.95 4.10
N GLU A 116 -12.18 21.44 4.87
CA GLU A 116 -10.87 20.76 5.00
C GLU A 116 -11.00 19.39 5.67
N VAL A 117 -11.88 19.26 6.65
CA VAL A 117 -12.13 17.98 7.34
C VAL A 117 -12.80 17.01 6.40
N ASP A 118 -13.85 17.43 5.68
CA ASP A 118 -14.59 16.60 4.72
C ASP A 118 -13.66 16.10 3.60
N GLU A 119 -12.78 16.96 3.07
CA GLU A 119 -11.77 16.56 2.07
C GLU A 119 -10.79 15.53 2.62
N LEU A 120 -10.33 15.71 3.85
CA LEU A 120 -9.39 14.78 4.48
C LEU A 120 -10.04 13.42 4.80
N GLU A 121 -11.29 13.42 5.22
CA GLU A 121 -12.06 12.19 5.45
C GLU A 121 -12.25 11.42 4.14
N GLU A 122 -12.62 12.13 3.08
CA GLU A 122 -12.76 11.52 1.76
C GLU A 122 -11.43 10.92 1.27
N LEU A 123 -10.33 11.65 1.41
CA LEU A 123 -8.99 11.14 1.09
C LEU A 123 -8.60 9.93 1.94
N ARG A 124 -8.94 9.92 3.22
CA ARG A 124 -8.72 8.76 4.12
C ARG A 124 -9.54 7.56 3.66
N ARG A 125 -10.80 7.78 3.33
CA ARG A 125 -11.70 6.75 2.83
C ARG A 125 -11.16 6.11 1.55
N GLN A 126 -10.76 6.93 0.56
CA GLN A 126 -10.19 6.46 -0.70
C GLN A 126 -8.89 5.67 -0.49
N ARG A 127 -8.02 6.13 0.40
CA ARG A 127 -6.78 5.40 0.74
C ARG A 127 -7.07 4.07 1.41
N ALA A 128 -8.02 4.04 2.35
CA ALA A 128 -8.42 2.81 3.03
C ALA A 128 -9.05 1.81 2.06
N GLU A 129 -9.90 2.27 1.15
CA GLU A 129 -10.51 1.45 0.11
C GLU A 129 -9.46 0.90 -0.87
N LYS A 130 -8.53 1.74 -1.33
CA LYS A 130 -7.41 1.32 -2.18
C LYS A 130 -6.53 0.27 -1.47
N ALA A 131 -6.25 0.46 -0.19
CA ALA A 131 -5.48 -0.49 0.61
C ALA A 131 -6.23 -1.82 0.78
N ALA A 132 -7.51 -1.77 1.13
CA ALA A 132 -8.35 -2.96 1.27
C ALA A 132 -8.46 -3.74 -0.06
N ARG A 133 -8.66 -3.04 -1.17
CA ARG A 133 -8.66 -3.64 -2.50
C ARG A 133 -7.33 -4.33 -2.80
N ARG A 134 -6.21 -3.69 -2.51
CA ARG A 134 -4.88 -4.26 -2.71
C ARG A 134 -4.66 -5.54 -1.91
N GLU A 135 -5.10 -5.59 -0.66
CA GLU A 135 -5.02 -6.80 0.16
C GLU A 135 -5.91 -7.93 -0.36
N ARG A 136 -7.13 -7.61 -0.84
CA ARG A 136 -8.00 -8.62 -1.50
C ARG A 136 -7.35 -9.18 -2.76
N GLN A 137 -6.73 -8.33 -3.58
CA GLN A 137 -5.98 -8.75 -4.79
C GLN A 137 -4.80 -9.67 -4.44
N LYS A 138 -4.03 -9.34 -3.40
CA LYS A 138 -2.93 -10.21 -2.93
C LYS A 138 -3.43 -11.55 -2.40
N ALA A 139 -4.51 -11.56 -1.64
CA ALA A 139 -5.11 -12.78 -1.13
C ALA A 139 -5.60 -13.69 -2.28
N TRP A 140 -6.29 -13.12 -3.25
CA TRP A 140 -6.74 -13.83 -4.44
C TRP A 140 -5.56 -14.39 -5.26
N LEU A 141 -4.52 -13.60 -5.51
CA LEU A 141 -3.30 -14.08 -6.19
C LEU A 141 -2.67 -15.28 -5.47
N LYS A 142 -2.55 -15.21 -4.14
CA LYS A 142 -2.02 -16.34 -3.36
C LYS A 142 -2.89 -17.59 -3.52
N GLN A 143 -4.21 -17.44 -3.50
CA GLN A 143 -5.14 -18.54 -3.72
C GLN A 143 -4.98 -19.15 -5.11
N VAL A 144 -4.99 -18.35 -6.17
CA VAL A 144 -4.81 -18.79 -7.56
C VAL A 144 -3.51 -19.56 -7.77
N PHE A 145 -2.43 -19.14 -7.14
CA PHE A 145 -1.13 -19.81 -7.26
C PHE A 145 -0.92 -20.97 -6.28
N SER A 146 -1.75 -21.11 -5.24
CA SER A 146 -1.68 -22.23 -4.29
C SER A 146 -2.50 -23.43 -4.73
N GLU A 147 -3.61 -23.19 -5.38
CA GLU A 147 -4.50 -24.23 -5.88
C GLU A 147 -4.00 -24.68 -7.25
N ALA A 148 -3.34 -25.84 -7.28
CA ALA A 148 -2.89 -26.44 -8.53
C ALA A 148 -4.10 -26.70 -9.45
N LYS A 149 -4.31 -25.83 -10.45
CA LYS A 149 -5.38 -25.92 -11.47
C LYS A 149 -6.81 -25.72 -10.99
N ALA A 150 -7.06 -24.87 -9.99
CA ALA A 150 -8.43 -24.39 -9.80
C ALA A 150 -8.77 -23.52 -11.02
N HIS A 151 -9.46 -24.09 -12.00
CA HIS A 151 -10.26 -23.33 -12.95
C HIS A 151 -11.33 -22.62 -12.12
N MET A 152 -11.03 -21.43 -11.61
CA MET A 152 -12.07 -20.58 -11.02
C MET A 152 -13.01 -20.21 -12.16
N ALA A 153 -14.19 -20.79 -12.17
CA ALA A 153 -15.17 -20.67 -13.24
C ALA A 153 -15.64 -19.22 -13.43
N GLU A 154 -15.48 -18.38 -12.42
CA GLU A 154 -15.80 -16.95 -12.47
C GLU A 154 -14.68 -16.14 -11.82
N VAL A 155 -14.15 -15.18 -12.57
CA VAL A 155 -13.22 -14.17 -12.06
C VAL A 155 -14.07 -13.03 -11.50
N PRO A 156 -13.89 -12.62 -10.23
CA PRO A 156 -14.57 -11.43 -9.72
C PRO A 156 -14.21 -10.19 -10.55
N ASP A 157 -15.17 -9.29 -10.78
CA ASP A 157 -14.99 -8.08 -11.59
C ASP A 157 -13.76 -7.25 -11.16
N GLU A 158 -13.51 -7.18 -9.86
CA GLU A 158 -12.34 -6.50 -9.31
C GLU A 158 -11.02 -7.15 -9.76
N MET A 159 -11.01 -8.46 -9.98
CA MET A 159 -9.83 -9.22 -10.40
C MET A 159 -9.67 -9.25 -11.92
N GLU A 160 -10.74 -9.06 -12.68
CA GLU A 160 -10.66 -8.82 -14.13
C GLU A 160 -9.83 -7.59 -14.47
N ILE A 161 -9.91 -6.56 -13.63
CA ILE A 161 -9.08 -5.37 -13.77
C ILE A 161 -7.59 -5.74 -13.59
N LEU A 162 -7.28 -6.60 -12.61
CA LEU A 162 -5.90 -7.04 -12.37
C LEU A 162 -5.37 -7.89 -13.54
N LEU A 163 -6.20 -8.78 -14.11
CA LEU A 163 -5.85 -9.57 -15.29
C LEU A 163 -5.57 -8.67 -16.50
N ARG A 164 -6.44 -7.70 -16.76
CA ARG A 164 -6.26 -6.73 -17.83
C ARG A 164 -4.97 -5.93 -17.67
N HIS A 165 -4.71 -5.41 -16.47
CA HIS A 165 -3.48 -4.68 -16.19
C HIS A 165 -2.23 -5.58 -16.26
N SER A 166 -2.34 -6.86 -15.93
CA SER A 166 -1.25 -7.82 -16.10
C SER A 166 -0.95 -8.06 -17.59
N HIS A 167 -1.98 -8.09 -18.42
CA HIS A 167 -1.82 -8.16 -19.88
C HIS A 167 -1.16 -6.88 -20.42
N GLU A 168 -1.67 -5.70 -20.05
CA GLU A 168 -1.06 -4.42 -20.42
C GLU A 168 0.40 -4.33 -19.99
N TYR A 169 0.74 -4.80 -18.80
CA TYR A 169 2.10 -4.84 -18.30
C TYR A 169 3.03 -5.72 -19.17
N LEU A 170 2.56 -6.90 -19.59
CA LEU A 170 3.35 -7.76 -20.45
C LEU A 170 3.66 -7.15 -21.81
N PHE A 171 2.67 -6.52 -22.44
CA PHE A 171 2.79 -6.00 -23.81
C PHE A 171 3.33 -4.58 -23.89
N ASN A 172 2.97 -3.72 -22.95
CA ASN A 172 3.29 -2.28 -22.99
C ASN A 172 4.38 -1.88 -21.98
N GLY A 173 4.77 -2.76 -21.07
CA GLY A 173 5.82 -2.52 -20.08
C GLY A 173 5.45 -1.59 -18.91
N PHE A 174 4.23 -1.06 -18.85
CA PHE A 174 3.83 -0.08 -17.85
C PHE A 174 2.52 -0.45 -17.13
N ASN A 175 2.65 -0.81 -15.86
CA ASN A 175 1.62 -0.64 -14.84
C ASN A 175 2.27 -0.78 -13.44
N SER A 176 2.67 0.34 -12.85
CA SER A 176 3.41 0.36 -11.59
C SER A 176 2.64 -0.28 -10.43
N ASP A 177 1.33 -0.09 -10.35
CA ASP A 177 0.50 -0.66 -9.29
C ASP A 177 0.44 -2.19 -9.41
N THR A 178 0.26 -2.73 -10.60
CA THR A 178 0.26 -4.19 -10.85
C THR A 178 1.62 -4.81 -10.55
N ILE A 179 2.71 -4.19 -11.04
CA ILE A 179 4.08 -4.63 -10.74
C ILE A 179 4.32 -4.71 -9.24
N ASN A 180 3.91 -3.67 -8.51
CA ASN A 180 4.08 -3.63 -7.06
C ASN A 180 3.27 -4.72 -6.36
N ILE A 181 2.02 -4.95 -6.76
CA ILE A 181 1.18 -6.01 -6.19
C ILE A 181 1.79 -7.40 -6.43
N LEU A 182 2.26 -7.68 -7.65
CA LEU A 182 2.89 -8.95 -8.00
C LEU A 182 4.20 -9.16 -7.21
N ASN A 183 5.07 -8.15 -7.14
CA ASN A 183 6.33 -8.21 -6.39
C ASN A 183 6.11 -8.37 -4.88
N GLU A 184 5.14 -7.67 -4.30
CA GLU A 184 4.83 -7.80 -2.87
C GLU A 184 4.20 -9.16 -2.54
N THR A 185 3.40 -9.70 -3.45
CA THR A 185 2.77 -11.00 -3.26
C THR A 185 3.78 -12.14 -3.42
N PHE A 186 4.68 -12.02 -4.39
CA PHE A 186 5.67 -13.05 -4.75
C PHE A 186 7.09 -12.48 -4.85
N PRO A 187 7.72 -12.08 -3.74
CA PRO A 187 9.01 -11.38 -3.76
C PRO A 187 10.18 -12.19 -4.32
N LYS A 188 10.02 -13.52 -4.45
CA LYS A 188 11.05 -14.40 -5.02
C LYS A 188 10.84 -14.68 -6.51
N ARG A 189 9.79 -14.15 -7.13
CA ARG A 189 9.45 -14.33 -8.54
C ARG A 189 9.55 -13.00 -9.28
N GLN A 190 9.93 -13.04 -10.54
CA GLN A 190 9.84 -11.85 -11.37
C GLN A 190 8.38 -11.53 -11.68
N ALA A 191 7.98 -10.26 -11.52
CA ALA A 191 6.60 -9.81 -11.75
C ALA A 191 6.09 -10.19 -13.15
N ARG A 192 6.98 -10.15 -14.14
CA ARG A 192 6.67 -10.45 -15.54
C ARG A 192 6.30 -11.92 -15.74
N HIS A 193 7.08 -12.84 -15.20
CA HIS A 193 6.77 -14.27 -15.22
C HIS A 193 5.50 -14.57 -14.44
N THR A 194 5.30 -13.89 -13.30
CA THR A 194 4.06 -14.05 -12.52
C THR A 194 2.83 -13.58 -13.28
N ALA A 195 2.93 -12.45 -14.00
CA ALA A 195 1.86 -11.96 -14.85
C ALA A 195 1.53 -12.92 -16.00
N LEU A 196 2.55 -13.48 -16.65
CA LEU A 196 2.37 -14.46 -17.72
C LEU A 196 1.68 -15.74 -17.20
N ASP A 197 2.15 -16.29 -16.07
CA ASP A 197 1.55 -17.48 -15.47
C ASP A 197 0.10 -17.21 -15.03
N LEU A 198 -0.18 -16.03 -14.49
CA LEU A 198 -1.54 -15.60 -14.14
C LEU A 198 -2.46 -15.61 -15.37
N LEU A 199 -2.01 -15.04 -16.47
CA LEU A 199 -2.80 -14.99 -17.71
C LEU A 199 -2.98 -16.37 -18.35
N LYS A 200 -1.98 -17.26 -18.26
CA LYS A 200 -2.09 -18.66 -18.68
C LYS A 200 -3.13 -19.42 -17.86
N ASN A 201 -3.14 -19.24 -16.54
CA ASN A 201 -4.10 -19.88 -15.64
C ASN A 201 -5.55 -19.55 -15.99
N PHE A 202 -5.80 -18.31 -16.46
CA PHE A 202 -7.12 -17.86 -16.88
C PHE A 202 -7.36 -17.92 -18.40
N GLN A 203 -6.50 -18.62 -19.15
CA GLN A 203 -6.61 -18.80 -20.60
C GLN A 203 -6.71 -17.48 -21.39
N ARG A 204 -6.14 -16.40 -20.84
CA ARG A 204 -6.05 -15.10 -21.52
C ARG A 204 -4.90 -15.06 -22.53
N VAL A 205 -3.97 -15.99 -22.44
CA VAL A 205 -2.90 -16.29 -23.39
C VAL A 205 -2.78 -17.80 -23.53
N PRO A 206 -2.24 -18.32 -24.65
CA PRO A 206 -2.02 -19.76 -24.84
C PRO A 206 -1.17 -20.36 -23.70
N ALA A 207 -1.46 -21.60 -23.33
CA ALA A 207 -0.76 -22.27 -22.22
C ALA A 207 0.74 -22.48 -22.52
N ASP A 208 1.09 -22.66 -23.77
CA ASP A 208 2.45 -22.82 -24.30
C ASP A 208 3.12 -21.49 -24.65
N ALA A 209 2.42 -20.35 -24.42
CA ALA A 209 2.94 -19.04 -24.76
C ALA A 209 4.30 -18.78 -24.12
N ASP A 210 5.28 -18.38 -24.92
CA ASP A 210 6.56 -17.87 -24.49
C ASP A 210 6.52 -16.35 -24.37
N GLU A 211 7.12 -15.81 -23.31
CA GLU A 211 7.10 -14.36 -23.04
C GLU A 211 7.73 -13.56 -24.18
N PHE A 212 8.88 -14.03 -24.68
CA PHE A 212 9.60 -13.33 -25.74
C PHE A 212 8.79 -13.30 -27.04
N LEU A 213 8.18 -14.43 -27.41
CA LEU A 213 7.35 -14.54 -28.61
C LEU A 213 6.11 -13.65 -28.51
N LEU A 214 5.43 -13.67 -27.36
CA LEU A 214 4.24 -12.84 -27.11
C LEU A 214 4.54 -11.36 -27.23
N VAL A 215 5.59 -10.89 -26.54
CA VAL A 215 5.93 -9.45 -26.49
C VAL A 215 6.36 -8.92 -27.85
N ASN A 216 6.99 -9.77 -28.69
CA ASN A 216 7.43 -9.39 -30.01
C ASN A 216 6.39 -9.67 -31.11
N GLY A 217 5.18 -10.12 -30.75
CA GLY A 217 4.13 -10.43 -31.71
C GLY A 217 4.48 -11.60 -32.62
N ILE A 218 5.39 -12.47 -32.19
CA ILE A 218 5.83 -13.64 -32.93
C ILE A 218 4.89 -14.79 -32.57
N HIS A 219 4.15 -15.30 -33.53
CA HIS A 219 3.34 -16.49 -33.35
C HIS A 219 4.22 -17.73 -33.21
N ALA A 220 4.13 -18.40 -32.06
CA ALA A 220 4.75 -19.73 -31.89
C ALA A 220 3.87 -20.74 -32.65
N GLY A 221 4.36 -21.17 -33.78
CA GLY A 221 3.66 -22.14 -34.60
C GLY A 221 3.21 -21.63 -35.96
N PHE A 222 2.73 -22.54 -36.76
CA PHE A 222 2.17 -22.21 -38.06
C PHE A 222 0.71 -21.75 -37.94
N SER A 223 0.24 -20.88 -38.84
CA SER A 223 -1.16 -20.51 -38.91
C SER A 223 -2.04 -21.74 -39.13
N ALA A 224 -3.31 -21.68 -38.68
CA ALA A 224 -4.26 -22.78 -38.89
C ALA A 224 -4.37 -23.18 -40.37
N GLU A 225 -4.24 -22.22 -41.29
CA GLU A 225 -4.21 -22.49 -42.74
C GLU A 225 -2.98 -23.28 -43.17
N VAL A 226 -1.81 -22.96 -42.60
CA VAL A 226 -0.56 -23.70 -42.90
C VAL A 226 -0.62 -25.11 -42.33
N ILE A 227 -1.16 -25.27 -41.11
CA ILE A 227 -1.35 -26.60 -40.50
C ILE A 227 -2.34 -27.42 -41.31
N ALA A 228 -3.50 -26.86 -41.67
CA ALA A 228 -4.50 -27.55 -42.48
C ALA A 228 -3.92 -27.95 -43.85
N LYS A 229 -3.11 -27.09 -44.47
CA LYS A 229 -2.47 -27.38 -45.74
C LYS A 229 -1.35 -28.43 -45.62
N ALA A 230 -0.63 -28.43 -44.52
CA ALA A 230 0.35 -29.46 -44.21
C ALA A 230 -0.34 -30.83 -43.99
N GLU A 231 -1.46 -30.85 -43.24
CA GLU A 231 -2.27 -32.06 -43.03
C GLU A 231 -2.86 -32.57 -44.35
N GLU A 232 -3.33 -31.68 -45.22
CA GLU A 232 -3.82 -32.01 -46.57
C GLU A 232 -2.70 -32.63 -47.43
N ILE A 233 -1.51 -32.05 -47.39
CA ILE A 233 -0.32 -32.60 -48.11
C ILE A 233 0.06 -33.96 -47.54
N VAL A 234 0.08 -34.14 -46.23
CA VAL A 234 0.37 -35.42 -45.58
C VAL A 234 -0.70 -36.46 -45.91
N ALA A 235 -1.98 -36.08 -45.96
CA ALA A 235 -3.08 -36.97 -46.34
C ALA A 235 -3.01 -37.37 -47.82
N LEU A 236 -2.63 -36.44 -48.70
CA LEU A 236 -2.40 -36.73 -50.11
C LEU A 236 -1.14 -37.62 -50.33
N ASP A 237 -0.21 -37.55 -49.41
CA ASP A 237 1.10 -38.14 -49.53
C ASP A 237 1.29 -39.47 -48.75
N GLN A 238 0.18 -40.12 -48.35
CA GLN A 238 0.21 -41.53 -47.94
C GLN A 238 0.66 -42.47 -49.06
N SER A 239 0.85 -41.95 -50.29
CA SER A 239 1.57 -42.61 -51.37
C SER A 239 3.10 -42.44 -51.28
N LEU A 240 3.61 -41.69 -50.31
CA LEU A 240 5.05 -41.43 -50.09
C LEU A 240 5.85 -42.61 -49.50
N ALA A 241 5.29 -43.78 -49.44
CA ALA A 241 6.12 -44.98 -49.34
C ALA A 241 7.15 -45.07 -50.49
N THR A 242 6.96 -44.29 -51.54
CA THR A 242 7.91 -44.17 -52.68
C THR A 242 9.01 -43.15 -52.45
N TRP A 243 8.88 -42.22 -51.54
CA TRP A 243 9.94 -41.25 -51.23
C TRP A 243 11.09 -41.85 -50.43
N GLN A 244 10.80 -42.82 -49.60
CA GLN A 244 11.84 -43.50 -48.82
C GLN A 244 12.79 -44.35 -49.65
N GLN A 245 12.47 -44.56 -50.90
CA GLN A 245 13.32 -45.34 -51.80
C GLN A 245 14.19 -44.52 -52.77
N GLY A 246 14.04 -43.20 -52.80
CA GLY A 246 14.62 -42.41 -53.90
C GLY A 246 15.54 -41.24 -53.56
N LEU A 247 15.56 -40.75 -52.33
CA LEU A 247 16.36 -39.58 -51.97
C LEU A 247 17.07 -39.81 -50.62
N ASP A 248 18.24 -40.37 -50.69
CA ASP A 248 19.20 -40.30 -49.59
C ASP A 248 19.88 -38.94 -49.68
N LEU A 249 19.37 -38.00 -48.90
CA LEU A 249 19.90 -36.63 -48.76
C LEU A 249 20.96 -36.52 -47.66
N SER A 250 21.47 -37.65 -47.15
CA SER A 250 22.46 -37.65 -46.08
C SER A 250 23.79 -36.98 -46.47
N ASP A 251 24.04 -36.83 -47.76
CA ASP A 251 25.30 -36.28 -48.29
C ASP A 251 25.20 -34.81 -48.78
N GLU A 252 24.01 -34.21 -48.83
CA GLU A 252 23.84 -32.87 -49.46
C GLU A 252 23.69 -31.67 -48.49
N PHE A 253 23.56 -31.88 -47.19
CA PHE A 253 23.46 -30.78 -46.22
C PHE A 253 24.48 -30.91 -45.09
N ILE A 254 25.71 -30.51 -45.40
CA ILE A 254 26.68 -30.06 -44.40
C ILE A 254 26.58 -28.53 -44.35
N PHE A 255 25.94 -28.01 -43.29
CA PHE A 255 26.09 -26.62 -42.85
C PHE A 255 26.86 -26.60 -41.56
#